data_697b5e0197810a38f970dccbd1384fc9
#
_entry.id   697b5e0197810a38f970dccbd1384fc9
#
_cell.length_a   1.000
_cell.length_b   1.000
_cell.length_c   1.000
_cell.angle_alpha   90.00
_cell.angle_beta   90.00
_cell.angle_gamma   90.00
#
_symmetry.space_group_name_H-M   'P 1'
#
loop_
_entity.id
_entity.type
_entity.pdbx_description
1 polymer ?
#
loop_
_entity_poly.entity_id
_entity_poly.type
_entity_poly.pdbx_seq_one_letter_code
_entity_poly.pdbx_strand_id
1 'polypeptide(L)'
;RIFGRRAGLYAALAASVAAGLSACGSMNVLKAREQTSVVAGTPDVRQIAALTRHPMTVGAGECYDLLLDVLQSEGCLIESADRASGLVVARQVLPLEMASAIPVAGEIRRLSFLVQPAHQTSEVRLTVYIARQWYSDETSGFSTEELGMSTDPAVYRDWFEKLDRAVPR
;
A
#
# COMPACT_ATOMS: atom_id res chain seq x y z
N ARG A 1 -65.75 -7.10 31.45
CA ARG A 1 -64.81 -8.04 30.74
C ARG A 1 -64.48 -7.46 29.36
N ILE A 2 -63.71 -6.40 29.29
CA ILE A 2 -62.99 -6.01 28.07
C ILE A 2 -61.78 -5.18 28.55
N PHE A 3 -60.76 -5.87 29.01
CA PHE A 3 -59.44 -5.26 29.26
C PHE A 3 -58.41 -6.40 29.18
N GLY A 4 -57.81 -6.60 28.00
CA GLY A 4 -56.84 -7.68 27.89
C GLY A 4 -56.23 -7.93 26.49
N ARG A 5 -56.33 -6.96 25.56
CA ARG A 5 -55.83 -7.23 24.19
C ARG A 5 -54.88 -6.16 23.59
N ARG A 6 -54.44 -5.16 24.36
CA ARG A 6 -53.59 -4.08 23.85
C ARG A 6 -52.15 -4.10 24.35
N ALA A 7 -51.80 -4.99 25.29
CA ALA A 7 -50.42 -5.07 25.81
C ALA A 7 -49.44 -5.91 24.94
N GLY A 8 -49.97 -6.73 24.02
CA GLY A 8 -49.13 -7.60 23.18
C GLY A 8 -48.55 -6.97 21.92
N LEU A 9 -49.09 -5.81 21.50
CA LEU A 9 -48.67 -5.21 20.21
C LEU A 9 -47.45 -4.28 20.33
N TYR A 10 -47.16 -3.80 21.53
CA TYR A 10 -46.01 -2.90 21.75
C TYR A 10 -44.70 -3.64 22.09
N ALA A 11 -44.79 -4.90 22.51
CA ALA A 11 -43.60 -5.71 22.77
C ALA A 11 -42.93 -6.24 21.48
N ALA A 12 -43.69 -6.39 20.40
CA ALA A 12 -43.17 -6.88 19.11
C ALA A 12 -42.45 -5.78 18.27
N LEU A 13 -42.71 -4.51 18.53
CA LEU A 13 -42.10 -3.39 17.79
C LEU A 13 -40.78 -2.92 18.38
N ALA A 14 -40.50 -3.24 19.65
CA ALA A 14 -39.23 -2.86 20.29
C ALA A 14 -38.08 -3.82 19.98
N ALA A 15 -38.35 -5.07 19.56
CA ALA A 15 -37.32 -6.06 19.26
C ALA A 15 -36.70 -5.94 17.84
N SER A 16 -37.33 -5.21 16.94
CA SER A 16 -36.87 -5.11 15.54
C SER A 16 -35.94 -3.92 15.25
N VAL A 17 -35.75 -2.99 16.22
CA VAL A 17 -34.86 -1.84 16.03
C VAL A 17 -33.44 -2.10 16.53
N ALA A 18 -33.20 -3.10 17.38
CA ALA A 18 -31.88 -3.38 17.95
C ALA A 18 -30.95 -4.19 17.03
N ALA A 19 -31.44 -4.76 15.92
CA ALA A 19 -30.64 -5.59 15.02
C ALA A 19 -30.00 -4.82 13.84
N GLY A 20 -30.28 -3.52 13.70
CA GLY A 20 -29.86 -2.72 12.53
C GLY A 20 -28.56 -1.94 12.67
N LEU A 21 -27.96 -1.86 13.87
CA LEU A 21 -26.85 -0.93 14.14
C LEU A 21 -25.45 -1.56 14.20
N SER A 22 -25.32 -2.87 14.00
CA SER A 22 -24.00 -3.53 14.07
C SER A 22 -23.32 -3.76 12.72
N ALA A 23 -23.93 -3.37 11.59
CA ALA A 23 -23.42 -3.71 10.25
C ALA A 23 -22.51 -2.65 9.61
N CYS A 24 -22.37 -1.45 10.17
CA CYS A 24 -21.61 -0.38 9.51
C CYS A 24 -20.09 -0.44 9.71
N GLY A 25 -19.60 -1.13 10.74
CA GLY A 25 -18.15 -1.19 11.01
C GLY A 25 -17.39 -2.20 10.14
N SER A 26 -18.01 -3.33 9.78
CA SER A 26 -17.32 -4.42 9.08
C SER A 26 -17.17 -4.21 7.57
N MET A 27 -18.07 -3.46 6.94
CA MET A 27 -18.01 -3.22 5.48
C MET A 27 -16.84 -2.30 5.07
N ASN A 28 -16.46 -1.36 5.91
CA ASN A 28 -15.35 -0.45 5.61
C ASN A 28 -13.98 -1.14 5.73
N VAL A 29 -13.84 -2.09 6.65
CA VAL A 29 -12.61 -2.89 6.81
C VAL A 29 -12.42 -3.83 5.61
N LEU A 30 -13.50 -4.43 5.09
CA LEU A 30 -13.45 -5.32 3.92
C LEU A 30 -13.10 -4.54 2.64
N LYS A 31 -13.70 -3.38 2.39
CA LYS A 31 -13.36 -2.54 1.23
C LYS A 31 -11.94 -2.01 1.28
N ALA A 32 -11.44 -1.61 2.45
CA ALA A 32 -10.05 -1.20 2.61
C ALA A 32 -9.07 -2.37 2.36
N ARG A 33 -9.47 -3.61 2.63
CA ARG A 33 -8.65 -4.80 2.40
C ARG A 33 -8.56 -5.17 0.92
N GLU A 34 -9.61 -4.91 0.13
CA GLU A 34 -9.62 -5.14 -1.32
C GLU A 34 -8.76 -4.14 -2.11
N GLN A 35 -8.51 -2.95 -1.55
CA GLN A 35 -7.68 -1.90 -2.19
C GLN A 35 -6.19 -2.03 -1.90
N THR A 36 -5.77 -3.02 -1.10
CA THR A 36 -4.37 -3.20 -0.76
C THR A 36 -3.67 -4.05 -1.82
N SER A 37 -2.56 -3.56 -2.35
CA SER A 37 -1.74 -4.22 -3.36
C SER A 37 -0.94 -5.43 -2.83
N VAL A 38 -1.41 -6.10 -1.78
CA VAL A 38 -0.82 -7.33 -1.24
C VAL A 38 -1.64 -8.52 -1.71
N VAL A 39 -1.01 -9.38 -2.48
CA VAL A 39 -1.59 -10.65 -2.89
C VAL A 39 -1.30 -11.70 -1.82
N ALA A 40 -2.35 -12.28 -1.23
CA ALA A 40 -2.22 -13.37 -0.27
C ALA A 40 -1.73 -14.64 -0.98
N GLY A 41 -0.50 -15.04 -0.73
CA GLY A 41 0.12 -16.27 -1.23
C GLY A 41 1.64 -16.20 -1.03
N THR A 42 2.29 -17.33 -0.83
CA THR A 42 3.77 -17.39 -0.82
C THR A 42 4.22 -17.45 -2.28
N PRO A 43 4.78 -16.36 -2.85
CA PRO A 43 5.22 -16.36 -4.23
C PRO A 43 6.44 -17.28 -4.40
N ASP A 44 6.56 -17.95 -5.56
CA ASP A 44 7.75 -18.69 -5.91
C ASP A 44 8.96 -17.74 -6.05
N VAL A 45 10.12 -18.18 -5.59
CA VAL A 45 11.38 -17.41 -5.64
C VAL A 45 11.70 -16.92 -7.06
N ARG A 46 11.37 -17.71 -8.09
CA ARG A 46 11.57 -17.32 -9.49
C ARG A 46 10.63 -16.20 -9.91
N GLN A 47 9.39 -16.24 -9.46
CA GLN A 47 8.40 -15.19 -9.71
C GLN A 47 8.81 -13.89 -9.03
N ILE A 48 9.29 -13.95 -7.79
CA ILE A 48 9.84 -12.79 -7.08
C ILE A 48 11.03 -12.20 -7.86
N ALA A 49 11.98 -13.05 -8.28
CA ALA A 49 13.15 -12.57 -9.02
C ALA A 49 12.77 -11.90 -10.34
N ALA A 50 11.79 -12.43 -11.08
CA ALA A 50 11.30 -11.84 -12.32
C ALA A 50 10.55 -10.52 -12.08
N LEU A 51 9.83 -10.43 -10.96
CA LEU A 51 9.04 -9.26 -10.59
C LEU A 51 9.90 -8.09 -10.14
N THR A 52 10.97 -8.38 -9.39
CA THR A 52 11.74 -7.37 -8.66
C THR A 52 12.93 -6.81 -9.42
N ARG A 53 13.29 -7.37 -10.58
CA ARG A 53 14.49 -6.98 -11.35
C ARG A 53 14.13 -6.32 -12.67
N HIS A 54 14.89 -5.29 -13.00
CA HIS A 54 14.72 -4.56 -14.24
C HIS A 54 16.10 -4.13 -14.81
N PRO A 55 16.42 -4.48 -16.08
CA PRO A 55 17.64 -4.03 -16.72
C PRO A 55 17.47 -2.57 -17.15
N MET A 56 18.48 -1.74 -16.91
CA MET A 56 18.55 -0.35 -17.35
C MET A 56 19.59 -0.21 -18.46
N THR A 57 19.36 0.71 -19.40
CA THR A 57 20.28 0.95 -20.53
C THR A 57 21.45 1.87 -20.19
N VAL A 58 21.47 2.44 -19.00
CA VAL A 58 22.51 3.36 -18.49
C VAL A 58 23.39 2.69 -17.46
N GLY A 59 24.58 3.27 -17.21
CA GLY A 59 25.51 2.77 -16.19
C GLY A 59 24.98 2.97 -14.76
N ALA A 60 25.51 2.19 -13.80
CA ALA A 60 25.01 2.18 -12.43
C ALA A 60 25.06 3.56 -11.74
N GLY A 61 26.09 4.36 -11.99
CA GLY A 61 26.19 5.70 -11.40
C GLY A 61 25.11 6.66 -11.90
N GLU A 62 24.86 6.66 -13.20
CA GLU A 62 23.82 7.45 -13.84
C GLU A 62 22.42 6.96 -13.43
N CYS A 63 22.22 5.65 -13.44
CA CYS A 63 20.96 5.02 -12.98
C CYS A 63 20.65 5.40 -11.54
N TYR A 64 21.65 5.46 -10.66
CA TYR A 64 21.48 5.86 -9.27
C TYR A 64 21.02 7.33 -9.14
N ASP A 65 21.60 8.23 -9.93
CA ASP A 65 21.23 9.65 -9.94
C ASP A 65 19.80 9.83 -10.46
N LEU A 66 19.45 9.17 -11.59
CA LEU A 66 18.10 9.16 -12.13
C LEU A 66 17.06 8.62 -11.14
N LEU A 67 17.41 7.56 -10.39
CA LEU A 67 16.55 7.00 -9.37
C LEU A 67 16.22 8.01 -8.27
N LEU A 68 17.21 8.76 -7.78
CA LEU A 68 16.99 9.80 -6.77
C LEU A 68 16.06 10.90 -7.30
N ASP A 69 16.27 11.35 -8.54
CA ASP A 69 15.43 12.37 -9.18
C ASP A 69 13.99 11.89 -9.35
N VAL A 70 13.79 10.65 -9.80
CA VAL A 70 12.46 10.04 -9.92
C VAL A 70 11.76 9.94 -8.56
N LEU A 71 12.44 9.46 -7.53
CA LEU A 71 11.86 9.34 -6.19
C LEU A 71 11.42 10.69 -5.63
N GLN A 72 12.22 11.73 -5.83
CA GLN A 72 11.87 13.08 -5.37
C GLN A 72 10.70 13.66 -6.18
N SER A 73 10.68 13.46 -7.49
CA SER A 73 9.59 13.94 -8.35
C SER A 73 8.24 13.26 -8.05
N GLU A 74 8.29 12.01 -7.59
CA GLU A 74 7.11 11.24 -7.15
C GLU A 74 6.69 11.54 -5.70
N GLY A 75 7.35 12.51 -5.04
CA GLY A 75 7.02 12.91 -3.67
C GLY A 75 7.42 11.90 -2.59
N CYS A 76 8.37 11.02 -2.89
CA CYS A 76 8.88 10.06 -1.91
C CYS A 76 9.83 10.74 -0.92
N LEU A 77 9.73 10.34 0.34
CA LEU A 77 10.74 10.67 1.36
C LEU A 77 11.89 9.68 1.26
N ILE A 78 13.08 10.14 0.92
CA ILE A 78 14.30 9.32 0.95
C ILE A 78 14.72 9.14 2.41
N GLU A 79 14.65 7.89 2.90
CA GLU A 79 15.03 7.53 4.28
C GLU A 79 16.52 7.22 4.37
N SER A 80 17.09 6.61 3.33
CA SER A 80 18.51 6.28 3.25
C SER A 80 18.97 6.20 1.80
N ALA A 81 20.18 6.68 1.52
CA ALA A 81 20.79 6.58 0.21
C ALA A 81 22.30 6.35 0.38
N ASP A 82 22.80 5.23 -0.15
CA ASP A 82 24.20 4.88 -0.15
C ASP A 82 24.68 4.56 -1.57
N ARG A 83 25.42 5.51 -2.15
CA ARG A 83 25.93 5.38 -3.50
C ARG A 83 26.95 4.25 -3.67
N ALA A 84 27.72 3.96 -2.61
CA ALA A 84 28.77 2.95 -2.69
C ALA A 84 28.21 1.54 -2.84
N SER A 85 27.10 1.24 -2.15
CA SER A 85 26.38 -0.03 -2.27
C SER A 85 25.32 -0.01 -3.36
N GLY A 86 24.94 1.17 -3.89
CA GLY A 86 23.84 1.35 -4.80
C GLY A 86 22.45 1.24 -4.14
N LEU A 87 22.38 1.26 -2.80
CA LEU A 87 21.13 1.11 -2.06
C LEU A 87 20.45 2.46 -1.86
N VAL A 88 19.13 2.49 -2.15
CA VAL A 88 18.25 3.62 -1.81
C VAL A 88 17.00 3.07 -1.15
N VAL A 89 16.65 3.62 0.01
CA VAL A 89 15.40 3.32 0.72
C VAL A 89 14.56 4.58 0.76
N ALA A 90 13.34 4.49 0.29
CA ALA A 90 12.40 5.60 0.27
C ALA A 90 11.03 5.18 0.80
N ARG A 91 10.26 6.15 1.26
CA ARG A 91 8.90 5.99 1.73
C ARG A 91 7.94 6.85 0.93
N GLN A 92 6.88 6.24 0.46
CA GLN A 92 5.76 6.90 -0.20
C GLN A 92 4.50 6.71 0.64
N VAL A 93 3.73 7.78 0.82
CA VAL A 93 2.43 7.74 1.51
C VAL A 93 1.36 8.00 0.48
N LEU A 94 0.48 7.02 0.29
CA LEU A 94 -0.65 7.12 -0.63
C LEU A 94 -1.94 7.27 0.20
N PRO A 95 -2.62 8.42 0.12
CA PRO A 95 -3.92 8.57 0.75
C PRO A 95 -4.91 7.62 0.10
N LEU A 96 -5.71 6.92 0.90
CA LEU A 96 -6.86 6.18 0.37
C LEU A 96 -7.96 7.19 0.03
N GLU A 97 -8.39 7.19 -1.23
CA GLU A 97 -9.58 7.93 -1.67
C GLU A 97 -10.82 7.28 -1.08
N MET A 98 -11.16 7.65 0.15
CA MET A 98 -12.43 7.28 0.75
C MET A 98 -13.27 8.52 0.96
N ALA A 99 -14.39 8.59 0.23
CA ALA A 99 -15.47 9.52 0.48
C ALA A 99 -16.20 9.17 1.78
N SER A 100 -15.53 9.25 2.93
CA SER A 100 -16.16 9.02 4.22
C SER A 100 -15.62 10.01 5.26
N ALA A 101 -16.48 10.39 6.19
CA ALA A 101 -16.19 11.29 7.30
C ALA A 101 -15.21 10.68 8.35
N ILE A 102 -14.55 9.58 8.04
CA ILE A 102 -13.58 8.92 8.93
C ILE A 102 -12.19 9.40 8.55
N PRO A 103 -11.38 9.85 9.52
CA PRO A 103 -10.04 10.35 9.24
C PRO A 103 -9.15 9.26 8.63
N VAL A 104 -8.62 9.59 7.54
CA VAL A 104 -7.48 9.12 6.76
C VAL A 104 -6.96 7.73 7.12
N ALA A 105 -7.40 6.73 6.38
CA ALA A 105 -6.62 5.53 6.16
C ALA A 105 -5.65 5.82 4.99
N GLY A 106 -4.41 5.33 5.06
CA GLY A 106 -3.40 5.47 4.01
C GLY A 106 -2.63 4.18 3.79
N GLU A 107 -2.13 3.98 2.58
CA GLU A 107 -1.14 2.96 2.29
C GLU A 107 0.24 3.60 2.38
N ILE A 108 1.13 3.00 3.15
CA ILE A 108 2.53 3.40 3.25
C ILE A 108 3.33 2.37 2.48
N ARG A 109 4.05 2.80 1.46
CA ARG A 109 4.99 1.96 0.70
C ARG A 109 6.40 2.32 1.10
N ARG A 110 7.14 1.33 1.56
CA ARG A 110 8.59 1.41 1.73
C ARG A 110 9.25 0.76 0.54
N LEU A 111 9.97 1.55 -0.22
CA LEU A 111 10.62 1.18 -1.46
C LEU A 111 12.10 0.95 -1.18
N SER A 112 12.61 -0.24 -1.46
CA SER A 112 14.04 -0.55 -1.37
C SER A 112 14.57 -0.83 -2.76
N PHE A 113 15.38 0.07 -3.28
CA PHE A 113 16.06 -0.08 -4.57
C PHE A 113 17.52 -0.45 -4.35
N LEU A 114 18.01 -1.36 -5.17
CA LEU A 114 19.42 -1.71 -5.26
C LEU A 114 19.85 -1.61 -6.72
N VAL A 115 20.73 -0.67 -7.01
CA VAL A 115 21.31 -0.46 -8.34
C VAL A 115 22.63 -1.20 -8.42
N GLN A 116 22.74 -2.15 -9.32
CA GLN A 116 23.95 -2.96 -9.51
C GLN A 116 24.53 -2.76 -10.92
N PRO A 117 25.87 -2.69 -11.06
CA PRO A 117 26.48 -2.63 -12.39
C PRO A 117 26.31 -3.95 -13.13
N ALA A 118 26.01 -3.87 -14.44
CA ALA A 118 25.90 -5.00 -15.35
C ALA A 118 26.68 -4.68 -16.64
N HIS A 119 27.99 -4.84 -16.63
CA HIS A 119 28.92 -4.42 -17.70
C HIS A 119 28.86 -2.89 -17.94
N GLN A 120 28.33 -2.47 -19.09
CA GLN A 120 28.15 -1.05 -19.47
C GLN A 120 26.76 -0.52 -19.12
N THR A 121 25.90 -1.35 -18.60
CA THR A 121 24.51 -1.07 -18.20
C THR A 121 24.35 -1.26 -16.70
N SER A 122 23.13 -1.26 -16.21
CA SER A 122 22.84 -1.59 -14.80
C SER A 122 21.59 -2.46 -14.67
N GLU A 123 21.44 -3.09 -13.54
CA GLU A 123 20.23 -3.77 -13.09
C GLU A 123 19.71 -3.09 -11.85
N VAL A 124 18.43 -2.73 -11.85
CA VAL A 124 17.72 -2.23 -10.68
C VAL A 124 16.92 -3.38 -10.07
N ARG A 125 17.08 -3.57 -8.77
CA ARG A 125 16.23 -4.46 -7.99
C ARG A 125 15.37 -3.64 -7.06
N LEU A 126 14.06 -3.81 -7.13
CA LEU A 126 13.07 -3.13 -6.30
C LEU A 126 12.39 -4.14 -5.37
N THR A 127 12.25 -3.79 -4.10
CA THR A 127 11.34 -4.45 -3.17
C THR A 127 10.39 -3.41 -2.60
N VAL A 128 9.09 -3.68 -2.67
CA VAL A 128 8.04 -2.81 -2.16
C VAL A 128 7.42 -3.46 -0.93
N TYR A 129 7.59 -2.85 0.22
CA TYR A 129 6.96 -3.25 1.48
C TYR A 129 5.75 -2.36 1.74
N ILE A 130 4.63 -2.96 2.11
CA ILE A 130 3.36 -2.25 2.31
C ILE A 130 2.95 -2.32 3.76
N ALA A 131 2.60 -1.17 4.32
CA ALA A 131 1.91 -1.03 5.58
C ALA A 131 0.62 -0.23 5.34
N ARG A 132 -0.40 -0.49 6.13
CA ARG A 132 -1.65 0.25 6.15
C ARG A 132 -1.76 1.02 7.45
N GLN A 133 -2.16 2.28 7.34
CA GLN A 133 -2.44 3.12 8.49
C GLN A 133 -3.92 3.50 8.51
N TRP A 134 -4.57 3.39 9.66
CA TRP A 134 -5.95 3.84 9.88
C TRP A 134 -6.09 4.50 11.25
N TYR A 135 -7.09 5.34 11.36
CA TYR A 135 -7.48 5.92 12.64
C TYR A 135 -8.35 4.92 13.42
N SER A 136 -8.03 4.71 14.68
CA SER A 136 -8.79 3.86 15.61
C SER A 136 -9.46 4.74 16.66
N ASP A 137 -10.79 4.69 16.70
CA ASP A 137 -11.57 5.40 17.73
C ASP A 137 -11.32 4.85 19.12
N GLU A 138 -11.02 3.55 19.24
CA GLU A 138 -10.74 2.90 20.53
C GLU A 138 -9.47 3.44 21.19
N THR A 139 -8.46 3.73 20.40
CA THR A 139 -7.17 4.25 20.90
C THR A 139 -7.04 5.75 20.75
N SER A 140 -8.02 6.42 20.12
CA SER A 140 -7.98 7.85 19.72
C SER A 140 -6.68 8.21 19.00
N GLY A 141 -6.20 7.30 18.13
CA GLY A 141 -4.93 7.45 17.44
C GLY A 141 -4.83 6.63 16.16
N PHE A 142 -3.69 6.78 15.48
CA PHE A 142 -3.40 6.00 14.28
C PHE A 142 -2.80 4.64 14.65
N SER A 143 -3.35 3.58 14.05
CA SER A 143 -2.81 2.24 14.09
C SER A 143 -2.18 1.90 12.73
N THR A 144 -1.09 1.13 12.76
CA THR A 144 -0.37 0.70 11.56
C THR A 144 -0.32 -0.83 11.53
N GLU A 145 -0.66 -1.41 10.39
CA GLU A 145 -0.58 -2.85 10.13
C GLU A 145 0.45 -3.10 9.04
N GLU A 146 1.45 -3.93 9.33
CA GLU A 146 2.43 -4.38 8.34
C GLU A 146 1.80 -5.51 7.50
N LEU A 147 1.68 -5.27 6.19
CA LEU A 147 1.08 -6.24 5.26
C LEU A 147 2.15 -7.08 4.55
N GLY A 148 3.41 -6.66 4.62
CA GLY A 148 4.52 -7.36 4.04
C GLY A 148 4.90 -6.90 2.63
N MET A 149 5.66 -7.74 1.92
CA MET A 149 6.13 -7.46 0.57
C MET A 149 4.97 -7.52 -0.43
N SER A 150 4.85 -6.49 -1.27
CA SER A 150 3.93 -6.52 -2.40
C SER A 150 4.36 -7.56 -3.43
N THR A 151 3.38 -8.29 -3.96
CA THR A 151 3.55 -9.21 -5.10
C THR A 151 2.71 -8.79 -6.30
N ASP A 152 2.14 -7.58 -6.26
CA ASP A 152 1.37 -7.02 -7.37
C ASP A 152 2.30 -6.54 -8.50
N PRO A 153 2.27 -7.18 -9.69
CA PRO A 153 3.12 -6.79 -10.80
C PRO A 153 2.89 -5.35 -11.29
N ALA A 154 1.70 -4.81 -11.09
CA ALA A 154 1.39 -3.44 -11.54
C ALA A 154 2.21 -2.40 -10.78
N VAL A 155 2.44 -2.61 -9.48
CA VAL A 155 3.25 -1.72 -8.63
C VAL A 155 4.69 -1.66 -9.12
N TYR A 156 5.30 -2.82 -9.44
CA TYR A 156 6.68 -2.88 -9.92
C TYR A 156 6.83 -2.29 -11.32
N ARG A 157 5.90 -2.64 -12.23
CA ARG A 157 5.89 -2.10 -13.59
C ARG A 157 5.80 -0.58 -13.61
N ASP A 158 4.93 0.02 -12.80
CA ASP A 158 4.78 1.46 -12.70
C ASP A 158 6.12 2.14 -12.33
N TRP A 159 6.83 1.61 -11.35
CA TRP A 159 8.14 2.14 -10.95
C TRP A 159 9.21 1.97 -12.04
N PHE A 160 9.27 0.81 -12.69
CA PHE A 160 10.24 0.58 -13.77
C PHE A 160 9.96 1.44 -15.00
N GLU A 161 8.69 1.63 -15.37
CA GLU A 161 8.31 2.54 -16.43
C GLU A 161 8.67 4.02 -16.13
N LYS A 162 8.61 4.43 -14.88
CA LYS A 162 9.06 5.77 -14.45
C LYS A 162 10.56 5.92 -14.60
N LEU A 163 11.33 4.91 -14.21
CA LEU A 163 12.78 4.91 -14.41
C LEU A 163 13.16 4.92 -15.89
N ASP A 164 12.53 4.09 -16.73
CA ASP A 164 12.79 4.05 -18.16
C ASP A 164 12.49 5.38 -18.86
N ARG A 165 11.43 6.08 -18.42
CA ARG A 165 11.09 7.42 -18.94
C ARG A 165 12.08 8.50 -18.54
N ALA A 166 12.78 8.33 -17.42
CA ALA A 166 13.78 9.28 -16.95
C ALA A 166 15.12 9.16 -17.70
N VAL A 167 15.38 8.02 -18.36
CA VAL A 167 16.61 7.83 -19.16
C VAL A 167 16.66 8.82 -20.32
N PRO A 168 17.72 9.62 -20.46
CA PRO A 168 17.89 10.51 -21.60
C PRO A 168 17.91 9.74 -22.92
N ARG A 169 17.26 10.28 -23.95
CA ARG A 169 17.23 9.73 -25.32
C ARG A 169 18.37 10.27 -26.13
#